data_6ee821b88c399712e501356c0a3424c2
#
_entry.id   6ee821b88c399712e501356c0a3424c2
#
_cell.length_a   1.000
_cell.length_b   1.000
_cell.length_c   1.000
_cell.angle_alpha   90.00
_cell.angle_beta   90.00
_cell.angle_gamma   90.00
#
_symmetry.space_group_name_H-M   'P 1'
#
loop_
_entity.id
_entity.type
_entity.pdbx_description
1 polymer ?
#
loop_
_entity_poly.entity_id
_entity_poly.type
_entity_poly.pdbx_seq_one_letter_code
_entity_poly.pdbx_strand_id
1 'polypeptide(L)'
;MRKIVNTLLICPFLFVSLYAYGEEEAPSKMAVSAPNAYVASDSEGFSTYKYNAGFLPLYEHGEKYTGISYQHNYFTQGGWDSSAEVYTLLTKAINPRTGLGYNANIGYNLENGHKLITTDSNYGFRVTDSTKAEVIVNRDRVETQNSLNNGIYYTLGGVSVEQQVLERLTAIVMGANMYFSDTNTRPIVRAKLIYDLVPDYGLTAQLRYRQYRDTNTNVANNYFNPSTYNETMIAFGARKRMAGWMLSGTAGVGRQTVNQDPSTTTQLYEFAATSPVASNDYYFKTRAGYGKSAGFLGPNYFYRYVMEELIIPF
;
A
#
# COMPACT_ATOMS: atom_id res chain seq x y z
N MET A 1 13.58 45.61 12.18
CA MET A 1 13.88 44.42 12.98
C MET A 1 12.58 43.84 13.51
N ARG A 2 12.02 42.83 12.88
CA ARG A 2 10.90 42.04 13.44
C ARG A 2 11.36 40.59 13.49
N LYS A 3 11.48 40.06 14.72
CA LYS A 3 11.79 38.66 14.99
C LYS A 3 10.59 37.82 14.64
N ILE A 4 10.74 36.89 13.68
CA ILE A 4 9.77 35.85 13.42
C ILE A 4 10.09 34.69 14.38
N VAL A 5 9.18 34.47 15.31
CA VAL A 5 9.22 33.33 16.24
C VAL A 5 8.61 32.15 15.49
N ASN A 6 9.45 31.20 15.13
CA ASN A 6 8.99 29.89 14.62
C ASN A 6 8.41 29.09 15.78
N THR A 7 7.09 29.04 15.85
CA THR A 7 6.39 28.12 16.76
C THR A 7 6.37 26.74 16.12
N LEU A 8 7.24 25.86 16.59
CA LEU A 8 7.16 24.42 16.32
C LEU A 8 5.88 23.88 16.97
N LEU A 9 4.88 23.55 16.17
CA LEU A 9 3.71 22.80 16.62
C LEU A 9 4.15 21.34 16.82
N ILE A 10 4.54 21.00 18.04
CA ILE A 10 4.69 19.62 18.50
C ILE A 10 3.27 19.09 18.71
N CYS A 11 2.81 18.25 17.78
CA CYS A 11 1.57 17.52 17.97
C CYS A 11 1.83 16.40 19.00
N PRO A 12 1.20 16.41 20.18
CA PRO A 12 1.37 15.33 21.13
C PRO A 12 0.62 14.11 20.62
N PHE A 13 1.35 13.09 20.16
CA PHE A 13 0.78 11.75 20.03
C PHE A 13 0.37 11.30 21.43
N LEU A 14 -0.91 11.35 21.69
CA LEU A 14 -1.54 10.71 22.85
C LEU A 14 -1.28 9.20 22.71
N PHE A 15 -0.36 8.68 23.53
CA PHE A 15 -0.28 7.25 23.82
C PHE A 15 -1.55 6.85 24.57
N VAL A 16 -2.58 6.45 23.83
CA VAL A 16 -3.71 5.74 24.42
C VAL A 16 -3.21 4.32 24.64
N SER A 17 -2.82 4.00 25.84
CA SER A 17 -2.63 2.62 26.29
C SER A 17 -4.00 1.94 26.33
N LEU A 18 -4.39 1.31 25.23
CA LEU A 18 -5.51 0.39 25.20
C LEU A 18 -5.09 -0.87 25.95
N TYR A 19 -5.58 -1.02 27.15
CA TYR A 19 -5.58 -2.30 27.88
C TYR A 19 -6.40 -3.30 27.05
N ALA A 20 -5.72 -4.16 26.29
CA ALA A 20 -6.32 -5.32 25.68
C ALA A 20 -6.59 -6.36 26.78
N TYR A 21 -7.82 -6.83 26.85
CA TYR A 21 -8.26 -7.94 27.70
C TYR A 21 -7.41 -9.19 27.39
N GLY A 22 -6.92 -9.86 28.46
CA GLY A 22 -5.95 -10.94 28.39
C GLY A 22 -6.41 -12.16 27.59
N GLU A 23 -5.78 -12.35 26.46
CA GLU A 23 -5.36 -13.66 25.98
C GLU A 23 -3.93 -13.85 26.54
N GLU A 24 -3.59 -15.07 27.03
CA GLU A 24 -2.21 -15.39 27.43
C GLU A 24 -1.27 -14.98 26.29
N GLU A 25 -0.48 -13.93 26.52
CA GLU A 25 0.47 -13.44 25.52
C GLU A 25 1.52 -14.54 25.29
N ALA A 26 1.57 -15.07 24.09
CA ALA A 26 2.67 -15.93 23.70
C ALA A 26 3.99 -15.17 23.94
N PRO A 27 5.02 -15.82 24.48
CA PRO A 27 6.28 -15.15 24.78
C PRO A 27 6.83 -14.51 23.50
N SER A 28 7.18 -13.23 23.57
CA SER A 28 7.78 -12.52 22.43
C SER A 28 9.15 -13.14 22.14
N LYS A 29 9.38 -13.44 20.88
CA LYS A 29 10.65 -13.94 20.36
C LYS A 29 11.36 -12.78 19.66
N MET A 30 12.62 -12.99 19.30
CA MET A 30 13.30 -12.16 18.32
C MET A 30 13.13 -12.78 16.94
N ALA A 31 13.17 -11.94 15.89
CA ALA A 31 13.16 -12.41 14.52
C ALA A 31 14.02 -11.53 13.62
N VAL A 32 14.47 -12.10 12.52
CA VAL A 32 15.02 -11.35 11.38
C VAL A 32 14.04 -11.37 10.22
N SER A 33 13.92 -10.24 9.55
CA SER A 33 13.12 -10.07 8.35
C SER A 33 14.10 -9.88 7.19
N ALA A 34 14.47 -10.98 6.52
CA ALA A 34 15.43 -10.95 5.41
C ALA A 34 15.52 -12.31 4.68
N PRO A 35 15.77 -12.30 3.35
CA PRO A 35 15.72 -11.14 2.47
C PRO A 35 14.27 -10.81 2.09
N ASN A 36 13.90 -9.55 2.12
CA ASN A 36 12.65 -9.08 1.53
C ASN A 36 12.98 -8.36 0.23
N ALA A 37 12.22 -8.63 -0.80
CA ALA A 37 12.44 -8.07 -2.12
C ALA A 37 11.15 -7.54 -2.73
N TYR A 38 11.26 -6.41 -3.41
CA TYR A 38 10.23 -5.89 -4.29
C TYR A 38 10.87 -5.54 -5.62
N VAL A 39 10.35 -6.11 -6.69
CA VAL A 39 10.80 -5.86 -8.06
C VAL A 39 9.60 -5.46 -8.89
N ALA A 40 9.71 -4.34 -9.59
CA ALA A 40 8.66 -3.86 -10.47
C ALA A 40 9.25 -3.32 -11.78
N SER A 41 8.43 -3.34 -12.83
CA SER A 41 8.75 -2.68 -14.09
C SER A 41 7.48 -2.27 -14.82
N ASP A 42 7.59 -1.26 -15.67
CA ASP A 42 6.50 -0.76 -16.49
C ASP A 42 6.81 -0.73 -17.97
N SER A 43 5.82 -0.34 -18.77
CA SER A 43 5.94 -0.23 -20.23
C SER A 43 6.72 1.00 -20.70
N GLU A 44 7.04 1.93 -19.80
CA GLU A 44 7.84 3.12 -20.08
C GLU A 44 9.33 2.87 -19.81
N GLY A 45 9.69 1.61 -19.43
CA GLY A 45 11.06 1.17 -19.16
C GLY A 45 11.55 1.52 -17.77
N PHE A 46 10.69 2.06 -16.91
CA PHE A 46 11.04 2.31 -15.52
C PHE A 46 11.01 0.99 -14.73
N SER A 47 12.07 0.73 -13.98
CA SER A 47 12.20 -0.45 -13.13
C SER A 47 12.62 -0.06 -11.73
N THR A 48 12.02 -0.73 -10.73
CA THR A 48 12.25 -0.53 -9.30
C THR A 48 12.72 -1.85 -8.69
N TYR A 49 13.78 -1.78 -7.91
CA TYR A 49 14.31 -2.88 -7.10
C TYR A 49 14.45 -2.39 -5.66
N LYS A 50 13.77 -3.03 -4.71
CA LYS A 50 13.88 -2.72 -3.28
C LYS A 50 14.28 -3.97 -2.53
N TYR A 51 15.33 -3.89 -1.76
CA TYR A 51 15.83 -4.97 -0.91
C TYR A 51 15.81 -4.50 0.53
N ASN A 52 15.17 -5.27 1.39
CA ASN A 52 14.97 -4.91 2.79
C ASN A 52 15.49 -6.02 3.71
N ALA A 53 16.12 -5.60 4.80
CA ALA A 53 16.46 -6.47 5.92
C ALA A 53 16.10 -5.78 7.24
N GLY A 54 15.56 -6.52 8.19
CA GLY A 54 15.09 -5.98 9.46
C GLY A 54 15.42 -6.88 10.64
N PHE A 55 15.48 -6.26 11.81
CA PHE A 55 15.56 -6.93 13.10
C PHE A 55 14.33 -6.59 13.92
N LEU A 56 13.64 -7.62 14.40
CA LEU A 56 12.37 -7.55 15.12
C LEU A 56 12.58 -8.08 16.54
N PRO A 57 13.02 -7.23 17.49
CA PRO A 57 13.26 -7.63 18.88
C PRO A 57 11.98 -8.07 19.61
N LEU A 58 10.84 -7.59 19.15
CA LEU A 58 9.53 -7.97 19.66
C LEU A 58 8.74 -8.60 18.53
N TYR A 59 8.74 -9.93 18.47
CA TYR A 59 8.04 -10.70 17.44
C TYR A 59 7.17 -11.77 18.09
N GLU A 60 5.90 -11.79 17.78
CA GLU A 60 4.97 -12.85 18.16
C GLU A 60 4.61 -13.71 16.94
N HIS A 61 4.22 -13.06 15.85
CA HIS A 61 3.94 -13.69 14.55
C HIS A 61 3.95 -12.64 13.44
N GLY A 62 3.82 -13.05 12.17
CA GLY A 62 3.93 -12.17 11.00
C GLY A 62 2.94 -11.00 10.92
N GLU A 63 1.91 -10.98 11.76
CA GLU A 63 0.96 -9.87 11.88
C GLU A 63 1.10 -9.11 13.22
N LYS A 64 2.08 -9.47 14.11
CA LYS A 64 2.34 -8.78 15.37
C LYS A 64 3.84 -8.75 15.68
N TYR A 65 4.46 -7.59 15.49
CA TYR A 65 5.88 -7.35 15.74
C TYR A 65 6.23 -5.87 15.85
N THR A 66 7.40 -5.59 16.42
CA THR A 66 8.03 -4.26 16.43
C THR A 66 9.54 -4.42 16.17
N GLY A 67 10.11 -3.52 15.38
CA GLY A 67 11.53 -3.57 15.06
C GLY A 67 12.01 -2.41 14.19
N ILE A 68 13.16 -2.64 13.59
CA ILE A 68 13.84 -1.71 12.69
C ILE A 68 14.20 -2.42 11.39
N SER A 69 14.23 -1.69 10.29
CA SER A 69 14.74 -2.21 9.03
C SER A 69 15.58 -1.20 8.27
N TYR A 70 16.42 -1.73 7.42
CA TYR A 70 17.18 -1.04 6.40
C TYR A 70 16.71 -1.52 5.04
N GLN A 71 16.48 -0.60 4.11
CA GLN A 71 16.08 -0.88 2.74
C GLN A 71 16.97 -0.10 1.77
N HIS A 72 17.47 -0.80 0.77
CA HIS A 72 18.14 -0.23 -0.39
C HIS A 72 17.17 -0.25 -1.58
N ASN A 73 16.92 0.92 -2.18
CA ASN A 73 16.13 1.06 -3.39
C ASN A 73 17.07 1.38 -4.56
N TYR A 74 16.82 0.75 -5.69
CA TYR A 74 17.50 1.03 -6.95
C TYR A 74 16.47 1.20 -8.05
N PHE A 75 16.59 2.29 -8.81
CA PHE A 75 15.68 2.67 -9.88
C PHE A 75 16.44 2.81 -11.18
N THR A 76 15.85 2.36 -12.29
CA THR A 76 16.46 2.50 -13.63
C THR A 76 15.42 2.87 -14.66
N GLN A 77 15.83 3.69 -15.66
CA GLN A 77 15.03 3.96 -16.86
C GLN A 77 15.94 4.38 -18.01
N GLY A 78 15.98 3.60 -19.10
CA GLY A 78 16.90 3.88 -20.21
C GLY A 78 18.35 3.82 -19.75
N GLY A 79 19.13 4.88 -19.89
CA GLY A 79 20.51 4.97 -19.37
C GLY A 79 20.63 5.69 -18.02
N TRP A 80 19.51 6.00 -17.37
CA TRP A 80 19.46 6.65 -16.07
C TRP A 80 19.32 5.65 -14.95
N ASP A 81 19.95 5.92 -13.82
CA ASP A 81 19.76 5.18 -12.57
C ASP A 81 19.77 6.11 -11.35
N SER A 82 19.19 5.65 -10.26
CA SER A 82 19.18 6.31 -8.96
C SER A 82 19.07 5.27 -7.85
N SER A 83 19.57 5.61 -6.67
CA SER A 83 19.44 4.78 -5.48
C SER A 83 19.01 5.58 -4.25
N ALA A 84 18.35 4.89 -3.32
CA ALA A 84 17.94 5.46 -2.05
C ALA A 84 18.18 4.47 -0.91
N GLU A 85 18.55 5.03 0.24
CA GLU A 85 18.68 4.31 1.51
C GLU A 85 17.51 4.69 2.42
N VAL A 86 16.83 3.70 2.99
CA VAL A 86 15.68 3.93 3.88
C VAL A 86 15.88 3.18 5.19
N TYR A 87 15.85 3.90 6.29
CA TYR A 87 15.90 3.36 7.66
C TYR A 87 14.51 3.49 8.26
N THR A 88 13.91 2.38 8.71
CA THR A 88 12.51 2.36 9.12
C THR A 88 12.34 1.77 10.51
N LEU A 89 11.52 2.45 11.33
CA LEU A 89 10.90 1.86 12.52
C LEU A 89 9.60 1.18 12.08
N LEU A 90 9.45 -0.08 12.45
CA LEU A 90 8.32 -0.94 12.09
C LEU A 90 7.52 -1.30 13.34
N THR A 91 6.22 -1.16 13.29
CA THR A 91 5.34 -1.77 14.29
C THR A 91 4.03 -2.20 13.67
N LYS A 92 3.60 -3.42 13.97
CA LYS A 92 2.41 -4.03 13.42
C LYS A 92 1.70 -4.84 14.50
N ALA A 93 0.41 -4.66 14.61
CA ALA A 93 -0.46 -5.47 15.45
C ALA A 93 -1.83 -5.59 14.77
N ILE A 94 -2.00 -6.60 13.95
CA ILE A 94 -3.23 -6.89 13.22
C ILE A 94 -3.75 -8.24 13.68
N ASN A 95 -5.02 -8.27 14.09
CA ASN A 95 -5.70 -9.51 14.42
C ASN A 95 -5.94 -10.32 13.12
N PRO A 96 -5.36 -11.50 12.95
CA PRO A 96 -5.41 -12.25 11.69
C PRO A 96 -6.81 -12.78 11.34
N ARG A 97 -7.75 -12.83 12.32
CA ARG A 97 -9.13 -13.27 12.10
C ARG A 97 -10.02 -12.14 11.60
N THR A 98 -9.86 -10.95 12.17
CA THR A 98 -10.72 -9.79 11.85
C THR A 98 -10.10 -8.86 10.81
N GLY A 99 -8.77 -8.89 10.64
CA GLY A 99 -7.99 -7.95 9.84
C GLY A 99 -7.90 -6.54 10.45
N LEU A 100 -8.34 -6.37 11.71
CA LEU A 100 -8.33 -5.09 12.40
C LEU A 100 -7.07 -4.94 13.25
N GLY A 101 -6.66 -3.70 13.47
CA GLY A 101 -5.45 -3.36 14.19
C GLY A 101 -4.67 -2.27 13.44
N TYR A 102 -3.37 -2.21 13.66
CA TYR A 102 -2.54 -1.19 13.04
C TYR A 102 -1.28 -1.77 12.40
N ASN A 103 -0.81 -1.06 11.40
CA ASN A 103 0.54 -1.14 10.85
C ASN A 103 1.07 0.29 10.81
N ALA A 104 2.25 0.54 11.36
CA ALA A 104 2.88 1.86 11.36
C ALA A 104 4.37 1.71 11.06
N ASN A 105 4.77 2.21 9.91
CA ASN A 105 6.13 2.25 9.43
C ASN A 105 6.54 3.72 9.29
N ILE A 106 7.59 4.13 10.00
CA ILE A 106 8.14 5.48 9.93
C ILE A 106 9.57 5.37 9.48
N GLY A 107 9.87 5.88 8.29
CA GLY A 107 11.15 5.77 7.64
C GLY A 107 11.87 7.11 7.47
N TYR A 108 13.17 7.03 7.28
CA TYR A 108 14.02 8.13 6.87
C TYR A 108 14.70 7.75 5.56
N ASN A 109 14.27 8.38 4.48
CA ASN A 109 14.74 8.13 3.11
C ASN A 109 15.81 9.16 2.73
N LEU A 110 16.93 8.66 2.23
CA LEU A 110 18.06 9.42 1.71
C LEU A 110 18.24 9.08 0.23
N GLU A 111 18.04 10.05 -0.66
CA GLU A 111 18.10 9.85 -2.10
C GLU A 111 18.63 11.11 -2.79
N ASN A 112 19.68 10.98 -3.62
CA ASN A 112 20.25 12.07 -4.43
C ASN A 112 20.44 13.39 -3.65
N GLY A 113 20.85 13.31 -2.36
CA GLY A 113 20.99 14.47 -1.47
C GLY A 113 19.66 14.98 -0.87
N HIS A 114 18.52 14.47 -1.32
CA HIS A 114 17.21 14.79 -0.74
C HIS A 114 16.93 13.89 0.46
N LYS A 115 16.37 14.49 1.52
CA LYS A 115 15.97 13.80 2.75
C LYS A 115 14.47 13.85 2.89
N LEU A 116 13.85 12.73 3.29
CA LEU A 116 12.41 12.64 3.48
C LEU A 116 12.09 11.74 4.66
N ILE A 117 11.24 12.19 5.57
CA ILE A 117 10.56 11.30 6.52
C ILE A 117 9.39 10.66 5.77
N THR A 118 9.42 9.33 5.66
CA THR A 118 8.37 8.53 5.01
C THR A 118 7.47 7.90 6.05
N THR A 119 6.26 7.55 5.66
CA THR A 119 5.38 6.71 6.47
C THR A 119 4.47 5.88 5.57
N ASP A 120 4.23 4.62 5.97
CA ASP A 120 3.19 3.77 5.44
C ASP A 120 2.44 3.17 6.63
N SER A 121 1.32 3.80 6.97
CA SER A 121 0.63 3.53 8.22
C SER A 121 -0.87 3.47 8.02
N ASN A 122 -1.50 2.53 8.70
CA ASN A 122 -2.93 2.39 8.72
C ASN A 122 -3.43 1.88 10.09
N TYR A 123 -4.66 2.24 10.41
CA TYR A 123 -5.36 1.77 11.61
C TYR A 123 -6.80 1.38 11.26
N GLY A 124 -7.08 0.10 11.36
CA GLY A 124 -8.41 -0.49 11.15
C GLY A 124 -9.12 -0.78 12.46
N PHE A 125 -10.36 -0.37 12.58
CA PHE A 125 -11.19 -0.58 13.76
C PHE A 125 -12.64 -0.91 13.40
N ARG A 126 -13.36 -1.51 14.34
CA ARG A 126 -14.78 -1.83 14.21
C ARG A 126 -15.61 -0.62 14.63
N VAL A 127 -16.55 -0.23 13.80
CA VAL A 127 -17.53 0.83 14.11
C VAL A 127 -18.84 0.20 14.63
N THR A 128 -19.33 -0.84 13.92
CA THR A 128 -20.46 -1.68 14.31
C THR A 128 -20.15 -3.14 13.99
N ASP A 129 -21.05 -4.07 14.28
CA ASP A 129 -20.85 -5.48 13.92
C ASP A 129 -20.73 -5.72 12.41
N SER A 130 -21.37 -4.88 11.60
CA SER A 130 -21.35 -4.95 10.13
C SER A 130 -20.48 -3.88 9.46
N THR A 131 -19.89 -2.94 10.24
CA THR A 131 -19.13 -1.80 9.72
C THR A 131 -17.73 -1.77 10.30
N LYS A 132 -16.73 -1.70 9.44
CA LYS A 132 -15.33 -1.43 9.81
C LYS A 132 -14.87 -0.15 9.14
N ALA A 133 -13.96 0.55 9.78
CA ALA A 133 -13.30 1.73 9.21
C ALA A 133 -11.78 1.58 9.32
N GLU A 134 -11.08 2.22 8.40
CA GLU A 134 -9.62 2.27 8.36
C GLU A 134 -9.18 3.70 8.06
N VAL A 135 -8.25 4.21 8.85
CA VAL A 135 -7.53 5.45 8.58
C VAL A 135 -6.21 5.10 7.95
N ILE A 136 -5.83 5.81 6.89
CA ILE A 136 -4.66 5.54 6.08
C ILE A 136 -3.82 6.81 5.98
N VAL A 137 -2.52 6.70 6.25
CA VAL A 137 -1.55 7.77 6.02
C VAL A 137 -0.35 7.16 5.30
N ASN A 138 -0.03 7.73 4.15
CA ASN A 138 1.15 7.33 3.39
C ASN A 138 1.92 8.57 2.93
N ARG A 139 3.24 8.56 3.08
CA ARG A 139 4.13 9.61 2.61
C ARG A 139 5.40 9.00 2.06
N ASP A 140 5.66 9.22 0.77
CA ASP A 140 6.81 8.65 0.09
C ASP A 140 7.21 9.48 -1.14
N ARG A 141 8.34 9.10 -1.76
CA ARG A 141 8.77 9.63 -3.06
C ARG A 141 7.78 9.25 -4.15
N VAL A 142 7.67 10.11 -5.15
CA VAL A 142 7.00 9.74 -6.40
C VAL A 142 8.01 9.03 -7.29
N GLU A 143 7.78 7.74 -7.56
CA GLU A 143 8.72 6.87 -8.27
C GLU A 143 8.60 7.02 -9.78
N THR A 144 9.18 8.08 -10.30
CA THR A 144 9.44 8.34 -11.73
C THR A 144 10.81 9.00 -11.85
N GLN A 145 11.49 8.87 -12.98
CA GLN A 145 12.81 9.47 -13.19
C GLN A 145 12.83 10.97 -12.85
N ASN A 146 11.88 11.74 -13.40
CA ASN A 146 11.83 13.18 -13.16
C ASN A 146 11.52 13.55 -11.72
N SER A 147 10.60 12.82 -11.08
CA SER A 147 10.27 13.08 -9.68
C SER A 147 11.41 12.78 -8.73
N LEU A 148 12.14 11.68 -8.94
CA LEU A 148 13.27 11.29 -8.11
C LEU A 148 14.42 12.31 -8.28
N ASN A 149 14.70 12.76 -9.50
CA ASN A 149 15.69 13.82 -9.77
C ASN A 149 15.34 15.14 -9.09
N ASN A 150 14.06 15.49 -9.03
CA ASN A 150 13.55 16.74 -8.47
C ASN A 150 13.17 16.63 -6.97
N GLY A 151 13.32 15.47 -6.37
CA GLY A 151 13.01 15.24 -4.96
C GLY A 151 11.50 15.35 -4.65
N ILE A 152 10.63 15.09 -5.63
CA ILE A 152 9.17 15.17 -5.47
C ILE A 152 8.67 14.02 -4.58
N TYR A 153 7.81 14.36 -3.63
CA TYR A 153 7.15 13.42 -2.74
C TYR A 153 5.66 13.74 -2.62
N TYR A 154 4.91 12.80 -2.06
CA TYR A 154 3.51 13.01 -1.75
C TYR A 154 3.21 12.66 -0.28
N THR A 155 2.10 13.19 0.22
CA THR A 155 1.47 12.79 1.47
C THR A 155 0.01 12.49 1.19
N LEU A 156 -0.41 11.26 1.42
CA LEU A 156 -1.79 10.82 1.28
C LEU A 156 -2.40 10.64 2.67
N GLY A 157 -3.57 11.21 2.89
CA GLY A 157 -4.42 10.94 4.04
C GLY A 157 -5.80 10.50 3.56
N GLY A 158 -6.34 9.42 4.14
CA GLY A 158 -7.61 8.88 3.70
C GLY A 158 -8.33 8.06 4.76
N VAL A 159 -9.59 7.79 4.48
CA VAL A 159 -10.46 6.93 5.28
C VAL A 159 -11.15 5.94 4.35
N SER A 160 -11.15 4.67 4.75
CA SER A 160 -11.90 3.60 4.09
C SER A 160 -12.98 3.08 5.04
N VAL A 161 -14.16 2.81 4.52
CA VAL A 161 -15.26 2.19 5.26
C VAL A 161 -15.69 0.92 4.53
N GLU A 162 -15.69 -0.19 5.25
CA GLU A 162 -16.21 -1.48 4.81
C GLU A 162 -17.56 -1.72 5.51
N GLN A 163 -18.60 -1.97 4.73
CA GLN A 163 -19.94 -2.27 5.20
C GLN A 163 -20.43 -3.59 4.63
N GLN A 164 -20.79 -4.52 5.49
CA GLN A 164 -21.56 -5.69 5.10
C GLN A 164 -23.03 -5.25 4.88
N VAL A 165 -23.42 -5.12 3.62
CA VAL A 165 -24.74 -4.62 3.22
C VAL A 165 -25.80 -5.74 3.30
N LEU A 166 -25.42 -6.92 2.86
CA LEU A 166 -26.19 -8.17 2.92
C LEU A 166 -25.26 -9.31 3.35
N GLU A 167 -25.82 -10.46 3.68
CA GLU A 167 -25.03 -11.65 4.08
C GLU A 167 -23.86 -11.97 3.12
N ARG A 168 -24.07 -11.79 1.82
CA ARG A 168 -23.10 -12.07 0.76
C ARG A 168 -22.61 -10.84 0.02
N LEU A 169 -23.01 -9.64 0.43
CA LEU A 169 -22.65 -8.39 -0.26
C LEU A 169 -21.92 -7.45 0.70
N THR A 170 -20.68 -7.14 0.37
CA THR A 170 -19.86 -6.15 1.07
C THR A 170 -19.58 -4.96 0.16
N ALA A 171 -19.78 -3.76 0.68
CA ALA A 171 -19.38 -2.50 0.04
C ALA A 171 -18.16 -1.91 0.76
N ILE A 172 -17.18 -1.44 0.01
CA ILE A 172 -16.02 -0.73 0.54
C ILE A 172 -15.93 0.61 -0.20
N VAL A 173 -15.84 1.69 0.54
CA VAL A 173 -15.67 3.04 -0.03
C VAL A 173 -14.49 3.72 0.66
N MET A 174 -13.59 4.29 -0.12
CA MET A 174 -12.43 5.05 0.34
C MET A 174 -12.47 6.45 -0.24
N GLY A 175 -12.29 7.46 0.62
CA GLY A 175 -12.00 8.83 0.26
C GLY A 175 -10.61 9.23 0.76
N ALA A 176 -9.80 9.86 -0.08
CA ALA A 176 -8.46 10.30 0.28
C ALA A 176 -8.08 11.58 -0.44
N ASN A 177 -7.12 12.32 0.13
CA ASN A 177 -6.40 13.37 -0.55
C ASN A 177 -4.91 13.06 -0.58
N MET A 178 -4.29 13.27 -1.74
CA MET A 178 -2.86 13.18 -1.93
C MET A 178 -2.31 14.59 -2.23
N TYR A 179 -1.40 15.05 -1.41
CA TYR A 179 -0.73 16.35 -1.52
C TYR A 179 0.69 16.13 -1.99
N PHE A 180 1.04 16.69 -3.13
CA PHE A 180 2.39 16.62 -3.69
C PHE A 180 3.23 17.83 -3.27
N SER A 181 4.55 17.64 -3.17
CA SER A 181 5.49 18.69 -2.77
C SER A 181 5.61 19.85 -3.80
N ASP A 182 5.17 19.64 -5.02
CA ASP A 182 5.09 20.64 -6.09
C ASP A 182 3.75 21.41 -6.11
N THR A 183 3.03 21.41 -4.99
CA THR A 183 1.74 22.09 -4.77
C THR A 183 0.52 21.49 -5.46
N ASN A 184 0.68 20.38 -6.22
CA ASN A 184 -0.47 19.67 -6.75
C ASN A 184 -1.24 18.92 -5.65
N THR A 185 -2.53 18.74 -5.86
CA THR A 185 -3.41 17.96 -4.97
C THR A 185 -4.27 17.03 -5.79
N ARG A 186 -4.41 15.79 -5.32
CA ARG A 186 -5.19 14.73 -5.96
C ARG A 186 -6.22 14.17 -4.98
N PRO A 187 -7.47 14.67 -4.96
CA PRO A 187 -8.58 13.96 -4.32
C PRO A 187 -8.87 12.66 -5.04
N ILE A 188 -9.07 11.59 -4.26
CA ILE A 188 -9.25 10.21 -4.72
C ILE A 188 -10.50 9.64 -4.11
N VAL A 189 -11.33 8.99 -4.92
CA VAL A 189 -12.44 8.15 -4.47
C VAL A 189 -12.27 6.76 -5.06
N ARG A 190 -12.43 5.73 -4.22
CA ARG A 190 -12.49 4.33 -4.65
C ARG A 190 -13.71 3.69 -4.04
N ALA A 191 -14.39 2.88 -4.83
CA ALA A 191 -15.50 2.07 -4.35
C ALA A 191 -15.35 0.63 -4.86
N LYS A 192 -15.78 -0.33 -4.06
CA LYS A 192 -15.74 -1.74 -4.39
C LYS A 192 -16.97 -2.42 -3.81
N LEU A 193 -17.72 -3.11 -4.65
CA LEU A 193 -18.75 -4.04 -4.24
C LEU A 193 -18.23 -5.45 -4.43
N ILE A 194 -18.37 -6.29 -3.41
CA ILE A 194 -17.92 -7.68 -3.40
C ILE A 194 -19.14 -8.55 -3.13
N TYR A 195 -19.43 -9.45 -4.05
CA TYR A 195 -20.47 -10.45 -3.89
C TYR A 195 -19.83 -11.84 -3.76
N ASP A 196 -20.15 -12.55 -2.68
CA ASP A 196 -19.65 -13.91 -2.43
C ASP A 196 -20.47 -14.90 -3.28
N LEU A 197 -19.91 -15.35 -4.40
CA LEU A 197 -20.52 -16.30 -5.31
C LEU A 197 -20.60 -17.70 -4.69
N VAL A 198 -19.46 -18.20 -4.23
CA VAL A 198 -19.31 -19.52 -3.60
C VAL A 198 -18.41 -19.40 -2.38
N PRO A 199 -18.99 -19.16 -1.17
CA PRO A 199 -18.21 -18.91 0.05
C PRO A 199 -17.23 -20.03 0.40
N ASP A 200 -17.60 -21.30 0.23
CA ASP A 200 -16.77 -22.46 0.54
C ASP A 200 -15.46 -22.52 -0.28
N TYR A 201 -15.48 -21.93 -1.46
CA TYR A 201 -14.31 -21.82 -2.33
C TYR A 201 -13.69 -20.41 -2.31
N GLY A 202 -14.28 -19.47 -1.54
CA GLY A 202 -13.85 -18.07 -1.50
C GLY A 202 -13.94 -17.36 -2.85
N LEU A 203 -14.89 -17.79 -3.71
CA LEU A 203 -15.10 -17.18 -5.01
C LEU A 203 -15.96 -15.93 -4.89
N THR A 204 -15.50 -14.83 -5.46
CA THR A 204 -16.18 -13.53 -5.42
C THR A 204 -16.32 -12.90 -6.81
N ALA A 205 -17.42 -12.18 -7.03
CA ALA A 205 -17.52 -11.21 -8.11
C ALA A 205 -17.39 -9.80 -7.52
N GLN A 206 -16.70 -8.93 -8.22
CA GLN A 206 -16.39 -7.60 -7.72
C GLN A 206 -16.68 -6.56 -8.80
N LEU A 207 -17.35 -5.47 -8.41
CA LEU A 207 -17.42 -4.23 -9.18
C LEU A 207 -16.50 -3.22 -8.51
N ARG A 208 -15.52 -2.69 -9.22
CA ARG A 208 -14.55 -1.73 -8.72
C ARG A 208 -14.70 -0.41 -9.47
N TYR A 209 -14.64 0.68 -8.74
CA TYR A 209 -14.64 2.04 -9.26
C TYR A 209 -13.47 2.82 -8.68
N ARG A 210 -12.82 3.65 -9.50
CA ARG A 210 -11.76 4.55 -9.09
C ARG A 210 -11.89 5.87 -9.84
N GLN A 211 -11.83 6.96 -9.09
CA GLN A 211 -11.82 8.31 -9.64
C GLN A 211 -10.77 9.13 -8.92
N TYR A 212 -10.08 9.97 -9.65
CA TYR A 212 -9.26 11.05 -9.12
C TYR A 212 -9.11 12.18 -10.14
N ARG A 213 -8.65 13.33 -9.65
CA ARG A 213 -8.33 14.48 -10.49
C ARG A 213 -7.12 15.21 -9.89
N ASP A 214 -6.29 15.80 -10.74
CA ASP A 214 -5.20 16.66 -10.31
C ASP A 214 -5.62 18.12 -10.41
N THR A 215 -5.30 18.91 -9.38
CA THR A 215 -5.63 20.36 -9.37
C THR A 215 -4.66 21.18 -10.20
N ASN A 216 -3.42 20.68 -10.38
CA ASN A 216 -2.41 21.28 -11.24
C ASN A 216 -1.98 20.26 -12.30
N THR A 217 -2.30 20.51 -13.55
CA THR A 217 -1.93 19.65 -14.68
C THR A 217 -0.57 20.00 -15.30
N ASN A 218 0.08 21.07 -14.83
CA ASN A 218 1.41 21.49 -15.27
C ASN A 218 2.46 21.22 -14.18
N VAL A 219 2.89 19.97 -14.06
CA VAL A 219 3.88 19.51 -13.09
C VAL A 219 5.22 19.15 -13.74
N ALA A 220 5.58 19.81 -14.82
CA ALA A 220 6.84 19.64 -15.56
C ALA A 220 7.16 18.16 -15.91
N ASN A 221 6.15 17.37 -16.23
CA ASN A 221 6.26 15.93 -16.52
C ASN A 221 6.89 15.11 -15.37
N ASN A 222 6.74 15.52 -14.13
CA ASN A 222 7.27 14.78 -12.98
C ASN A 222 6.56 13.45 -12.80
N TYR A 223 5.24 13.41 -13.01
CA TYR A 223 4.41 12.20 -12.87
C TYR A 223 3.12 12.30 -13.67
N PHE A 224 2.42 11.19 -13.84
CA PHE A 224 1.10 11.17 -14.50
C PHE A 224 0.08 11.97 -13.69
N ASN A 225 -0.46 13.03 -14.27
CA ASN A 225 -1.28 14.05 -13.61
C ASN A 225 -2.48 14.49 -14.46
N PRO A 226 -3.45 13.60 -14.71
CA PRO A 226 -4.63 13.92 -15.51
C PRO A 226 -5.55 14.91 -14.78
N SER A 227 -6.21 15.80 -15.53
CA SER A 227 -7.24 16.66 -14.97
C SER A 227 -8.45 15.85 -14.43
N THR A 228 -8.73 14.71 -15.05
CA THR A 228 -9.72 13.73 -14.57
C THR A 228 -9.30 12.32 -14.97
N TYR A 229 -9.54 11.37 -14.06
CA TYR A 229 -9.39 9.94 -14.30
C TYR A 229 -10.56 9.20 -13.70
N ASN A 230 -11.21 8.36 -14.49
CA ASN A 230 -12.29 7.48 -14.06
C ASN A 230 -12.01 6.06 -14.55
N GLU A 231 -12.23 5.07 -13.72
CA GLU A 231 -12.14 3.66 -14.07
C GLU A 231 -13.26 2.86 -13.44
N THR A 232 -13.87 1.98 -14.22
CA THR A 232 -14.80 0.96 -13.75
C THR A 232 -14.33 -0.40 -14.23
N MET A 233 -14.30 -1.38 -13.31
CA MET A 233 -13.77 -2.72 -13.57
C MET A 233 -14.67 -3.79 -12.97
N ILE A 234 -14.89 -4.87 -13.69
CA ILE A 234 -15.43 -6.12 -13.17
C ILE A 234 -14.25 -7.06 -12.93
N ALA A 235 -14.21 -7.66 -11.74
CA ALA A 235 -13.17 -8.61 -11.39
C ALA A 235 -13.76 -9.83 -10.69
N PHE A 236 -13.06 -10.96 -10.80
CA PHE A 236 -13.34 -12.19 -10.08
C PHE A 236 -12.16 -12.50 -9.15
N GLY A 237 -12.47 -12.83 -7.91
CA GLY A 237 -11.51 -13.22 -6.91
C GLY A 237 -11.71 -14.65 -6.47
N ALA A 238 -10.61 -15.32 -6.12
CA ALA A 238 -10.62 -16.60 -5.43
C ALA A 238 -9.70 -16.52 -4.23
N ARG A 239 -10.09 -17.10 -3.09
CA ARG A 239 -9.27 -17.17 -1.88
C ARG A 239 -9.50 -18.49 -1.17
N LYS A 240 -8.45 -19.26 -1.00
CA LYS A 240 -8.54 -20.59 -0.38
C LYS A 240 -7.37 -20.86 0.54
N ARG A 241 -7.66 -21.51 1.67
CA ARG A 241 -6.63 -22.05 2.54
C ARG A 241 -6.33 -23.49 2.11
N MET A 242 -5.04 -23.79 1.84
CA MET A 242 -4.55 -25.10 1.45
C MET A 242 -3.30 -25.44 2.27
N ALA A 243 -3.30 -26.56 2.98
CA ALA A 243 -2.20 -26.98 3.87
C ALA A 243 -1.71 -25.85 4.80
N GLY A 244 -2.64 -25.07 5.35
CA GLY A 244 -2.35 -23.92 6.22
C GLY A 244 -2.00 -22.62 5.50
N TRP A 245 -1.57 -22.68 4.24
CA TRP A 245 -1.30 -21.50 3.41
C TRP A 245 -2.57 -20.81 2.95
N MET A 246 -2.57 -19.50 2.96
CA MET A 246 -3.63 -18.70 2.34
C MET A 246 -3.21 -18.29 0.94
N LEU A 247 -3.91 -18.82 -0.06
CA LEU A 247 -3.72 -18.47 -1.48
C LEU A 247 -4.87 -17.57 -1.91
N SER A 248 -4.56 -16.53 -2.68
CA SER A 248 -5.58 -15.69 -3.31
C SER A 248 -5.16 -15.24 -4.69
N GLY A 249 -6.15 -15.07 -5.56
CA GLY A 249 -5.97 -14.55 -6.90
C GLY A 249 -7.14 -13.63 -7.28
N THR A 250 -6.87 -12.64 -8.10
CA THR A 250 -7.89 -11.74 -8.66
C THR A 250 -7.57 -11.50 -10.13
N ALA A 251 -8.58 -11.58 -10.98
CA ALA A 251 -8.49 -11.21 -12.38
C ALA A 251 -9.63 -10.23 -12.71
N GLY A 252 -9.33 -9.16 -13.42
CA GLY A 252 -10.31 -8.13 -13.76
C GLY A 252 -10.08 -7.48 -15.12
N VAL A 253 -11.18 -7.01 -15.70
CA VAL A 253 -11.20 -6.20 -16.90
C VAL A 253 -12.12 -5.01 -16.70
N GLY A 254 -11.72 -3.87 -17.23
CA GLY A 254 -12.47 -2.64 -17.04
C GLY A 254 -12.28 -1.66 -18.18
N ARG A 255 -12.82 -0.49 -17.97
CA ARG A 255 -12.65 0.68 -18.85
C ARG A 255 -12.25 1.88 -18.04
N GLN A 256 -11.40 2.70 -18.64
CA GLN A 256 -10.98 3.99 -18.08
C GLN A 256 -11.21 5.11 -19.08
N THR A 257 -11.36 6.31 -18.55
CA THR A 257 -11.37 7.56 -19.28
C THR A 257 -10.39 8.52 -18.62
N VAL A 258 -9.49 9.10 -19.40
CA VAL A 258 -8.49 10.07 -18.97
C VAL A 258 -8.84 11.38 -19.63
N ASN A 259 -9.06 12.43 -18.85
CA ASN A 259 -9.49 13.74 -19.34
C ASN A 259 -10.77 13.63 -20.20
N GLN A 260 -10.69 14.04 -21.46
CA GLN A 260 -11.75 13.93 -22.47
C GLN A 260 -11.45 12.88 -23.55
N ASP A 261 -10.42 12.06 -23.35
CA ASP A 261 -10.01 11.04 -24.30
C ASP A 261 -11.04 9.90 -24.40
N PRO A 262 -11.08 9.19 -25.53
CA PRO A 262 -11.92 8.00 -25.67
C PRO A 262 -11.60 6.96 -24.61
N SER A 263 -12.65 6.25 -24.16
CA SER A 263 -12.51 5.18 -23.18
C SER A 263 -11.62 4.05 -23.68
N THR A 264 -10.68 3.59 -22.85
CA THR A 264 -9.74 2.52 -23.13
C THR A 264 -9.88 1.37 -22.15
N THR A 265 -9.41 0.17 -22.53
CA THR A 265 -9.54 -1.04 -21.72
C THR A 265 -8.45 -1.10 -20.66
N THR A 266 -8.84 -1.46 -19.43
CA THR A 266 -7.94 -1.78 -18.32
C THR A 266 -7.97 -3.26 -17.96
N GLN A 267 -6.87 -3.76 -17.38
CA GLN A 267 -6.73 -5.15 -16.94
C GLN A 267 -6.04 -5.19 -15.59
N LEU A 268 -6.38 -6.19 -14.79
CA LEU A 268 -5.77 -6.45 -13.49
C LEU A 268 -5.62 -7.95 -13.28
N TYR A 269 -4.43 -8.38 -12.88
CA TYR A 269 -4.15 -9.73 -12.41
C TYR A 269 -3.32 -9.61 -11.11
N GLU A 270 -3.77 -10.22 -10.06
CA GLU A 270 -3.09 -10.24 -8.76
C GLU A 270 -3.06 -11.66 -8.22
N PHE A 271 -1.96 -12.03 -7.62
CA PHE A 271 -1.77 -13.28 -6.88
C PHE A 271 -1.11 -12.98 -5.54
N ALA A 272 -1.51 -13.69 -4.49
CA ALA A 272 -0.81 -13.66 -3.21
C ALA A 272 -0.84 -15.06 -2.56
N ALA A 273 0.27 -15.36 -1.87
CA ALA A 273 0.39 -16.52 -0.99
C ALA A 273 0.96 -16.07 0.36
N THR A 274 0.41 -16.59 1.45
CA THR A 274 0.86 -16.30 2.81
C THR A 274 0.94 -17.59 3.59
N SER A 275 2.06 -17.83 4.27
CA SER A 275 2.25 -18.98 5.16
C SER A 275 1.32 -18.90 6.38
N PRO A 276 1.15 -19.99 7.15
CA PRO A 276 0.42 -19.97 8.41
C PRO A 276 1.00 -18.90 9.37
N VAL A 277 0.14 -18.10 9.99
CA VAL A 277 0.54 -17.02 10.90
C VAL A 277 1.23 -17.56 12.17
N ALA A 278 0.79 -18.72 12.63
CA ALA A 278 1.32 -19.40 13.82
C ALA A 278 2.48 -20.37 13.51
N SER A 279 3.17 -20.20 12.36
CA SER A 279 4.36 -20.99 12.08
C SER A 279 5.47 -20.61 13.06
N ASN A 280 6.03 -21.59 13.76
CA ASN A 280 7.17 -21.37 14.65
C ASN A 280 8.49 -21.24 13.91
N ASP A 281 8.53 -21.65 12.64
CA ASP A 281 9.76 -21.75 11.86
C ASP A 281 10.01 -20.52 11.01
N TYR A 282 8.97 -19.99 10.33
CA TYR A 282 9.07 -18.81 9.51
C TYR A 282 7.68 -18.26 9.13
N TYR A 283 7.63 -16.99 8.77
CA TYR A 283 6.51 -16.36 8.08
C TYR A 283 6.94 -15.94 6.69
N PHE A 284 6.22 -16.41 5.69
CA PHE A 284 6.48 -16.07 4.28
C PHE A 284 5.24 -15.48 3.62
N LYS A 285 5.42 -14.42 2.85
CA LYS A 285 4.36 -13.81 2.07
C LYS A 285 4.91 -13.38 0.72
N THR A 286 4.21 -13.76 -0.34
CA THR A 286 4.54 -13.28 -1.68
C THR A 286 3.30 -12.67 -2.33
N ARG A 287 3.53 -11.68 -3.18
CA ARG A 287 2.53 -11.06 -4.05
C ARG A 287 3.13 -10.83 -5.42
N ALA A 288 2.32 -11.04 -6.44
CA ALA A 288 2.65 -10.68 -7.80
C ALA A 288 1.44 -10.00 -8.44
N GLY A 289 1.69 -9.02 -9.29
CA GLY A 289 0.62 -8.30 -9.95
C GLY A 289 0.99 -7.79 -11.33
N TYR A 290 -0.03 -7.63 -12.14
CA TYR A 290 0.00 -6.97 -13.43
C TYR A 290 -1.23 -6.06 -13.55
N GLY A 291 -1.01 -4.83 -13.94
CA GLY A 291 -2.07 -3.86 -14.22
C GLY A 291 -1.83 -3.18 -15.56
N LYS A 292 -2.86 -3.09 -16.40
CA LYS A 292 -2.85 -2.26 -17.60
C LYS A 292 -3.80 -1.09 -17.38
N SER A 293 -3.31 0.14 -17.53
CA SER A 293 -4.09 1.37 -17.36
C SER A 293 -3.51 2.49 -18.23
N ALA A 294 -3.81 3.76 -17.94
CA ALA A 294 -3.14 4.91 -18.54
C ALA A 294 -1.89 5.30 -17.76
N GLY A 295 -0.90 5.80 -18.45
CA GLY A 295 0.32 6.40 -17.94
C GLY A 295 0.77 7.58 -18.80
N PHE A 296 2.00 8.04 -18.64
CA PHE A 296 2.53 9.20 -19.38
C PHE A 296 2.47 9.06 -20.90
N LEU A 297 2.85 7.89 -21.41
CA LEU A 297 2.91 7.62 -22.86
C LEU A 297 1.56 7.18 -23.44
N GLY A 298 0.47 7.32 -22.68
CA GLY A 298 -0.87 7.10 -23.17
C GLY A 298 -1.62 5.93 -22.51
N PRO A 299 -2.68 5.42 -23.18
CA PRO A 299 -3.63 4.49 -22.57
C PRO A 299 -3.14 3.04 -22.44
N ASN A 300 -1.98 2.72 -23.00
CA ASN A 300 -1.44 1.36 -23.04
C ASN A 300 -0.34 1.09 -22.01
N TYR A 301 -0.23 1.96 -21.00
CA TYR A 301 0.67 1.74 -19.88
C TYR A 301 0.34 0.43 -19.17
N PHE A 302 1.35 -0.37 -18.86
CA PHE A 302 1.23 -1.49 -17.96
C PHE A 302 2.33 -1.46 -16.90
N TYR A 303 2.00 -2.06 -15.77
CA TYR A 303 2.87 -2.18 -14.61
C TYR A 303 2.80 -3.61 -14.08
N ARG A 304 3.92 -4.19 -13.72
CA ARG A 304 4.03 -5.53 -13.14
C ARG A 304 5.00 -5.52 -11.96
N TYR A 305 4.71 -6.33 -10.98
CA TYR A 305 5.57 -6.45 -9.80
C TYR A 305 5.56 -7.85 -9.20
N VAL A 306 6.62 -8.15 -8.44
CA VAL A 306 6.71 -9.26 -7.49
C VAL A 306 7.24 -8.69 -6.19
N MET A 307 6.68 -9.14 -5.08
CA MET A 307 7.09 -8.79 -3.72
C MET A 307 7.18 -10.05 -2.88
N GLU A 308 8.24 -10.17 -2.10
CA GLU A 308 8.46 -11.26 -1.16
C GLU A 308 8.82 -10.69 0.21
N GLU A 309 8.27 -11.29 1.26
CA GLU A 309 8.55 -11.00 2.65
C GLU A 309 8.82 -12.33 3.38
N LEU A 310 9.99 -12.44 4.02
CA LEU A 310 10.38 -13.58 4.84
C LEU A 310 10.75 -13.08 6.23
N ILE A 311 10.17 -13.67 7.28
CA ILE A 311 10.50 -13.42 8.68
C ILE A 311 10.86 -14.76 9.31
N ILE A 312 12.03 -14.82 9.96
CA ILE A 312 12.57 -16.00 10.61
C ILE A 312 12.74 -15.69 12.10
N PRO A 313 11.92 -16.26 12.99
CA PRO A 313 12.06 -16.13 14.44
C PRO A 313 13.20 -17.02 14.96
N PHE A 314 13.76 -16.63 16.11
CA PHE A 314 14.78 -17.38 16.85
C PHE A 314 14.76 -17.10 18.35
#